data_cd507542dc09835ff655a2839806f5fb
#
_entry.id   cd507542dc09835ff655a2839806f5fb
#
_cell.length_a   1.000
_cell.length_b   1.000
_cell.length_c   1.000
_cell.angle_alpha   90.00
_cell.angle_beta   90.00
_cell.angle_gamma   90.00
#
_symmetry.space_group_name_H-M   'P 1'
#
loop_
_entity.id
_entity.type
_entity.pdbx_description
1 polymer ?
#
loop_
_entity_poly.entity_id
_entity_poly.type
_entity_poly.pdbx_seq_one_letter_code
_entity_poly.pdbx_strand_id
1 'polypeptide(L)'
;FIHYLQDLVLTYNIRYSLSNIRWFSDILQSARESGIINRPFNAWSSESCILKMQFLRGFGANQIISSASEIGIATSDYEVITGYDGYLHKSREHRVYEYVLPVFEHDKSNTIEYRLGARDILEYIAYKIGHKNFPDESSAPQFPYKTIDLIFNKYGLEDVSDDIRICIAERCLYNDMPIHFLFSAVLSNDDFKRYIVNSDYERIYNCMLSGVTV
;
A
#
# COMPACT_ATOMS: atom_id res chain seq x y z
N PHE A 1 7.73 -13.40 -10.19
CA PHE A 1 8.85 -12.60 -10.73
C PHE A 1 8.66 -11.11 -10.47
N ILE A 2 7.48 -10.52 -10.78
CA ILE A 2 7.21 -9.09 -10.60
C ILE A 2 7.34 -8.70 -9.12
N HIS A 3 6.73 -9.45 -8.19
CA HIS A 3 6.87 -9.19 -6.76
C HIS A 3 8.32 -9.22 -6.28
N TYR A 4 9.14 -10.12 -6.82
CA TYR A 4 10.57 -10.15 -6.52
C TYR A 4 11.27 -8.86 -6.95
N LEU A 5 10.96 -8.33 -8.14
CA LEU A 5 11.50 -7.04 -8.58
C LEU A 5 11.00 -5.88 -7.70
N GLN A 6 9.73 -5.90 -7.30
CA GLN A 6 9.17 -4.91 -6.38
C GLN A 6 9.91 -4.89 -5.04
N ASP A 7 10.26 -6.07 -4.51
CA ASP A 7 11.02 -6.18 -3.26
C ASP A 7 12.43 -5.62 -3.35
N LEU A 8 13.03 -5.62 -4.55
CA LEU A 8 14.39 -5.12 -4.75
C LEU A 8 14.47 -3.61 -5.01
N VAL A 9 13.44 -3.00 -5.60
CA VAL A 9 13.54 -1.63 -6.11
C VAL A 9 12.61 -0.62 -5.41
N LEU A 10 11.51 -1.07 -4.84
CA LEU A 10 10.54 -0.16 -4.24
C LEU A 10 10.90 0.18 -2.79
N THR A 11 10.96 1.46 -2.50
CA THR A 11 11.36 1.96 -1.16
C THR A 11 10.50 1.37 -0.04
N TYR A 12 9.19 1.24 -0.24
CA TYR A 12 8.30 0.62 0.73
C TYR A 12 8.72 -0.82 1.05
N ASN A 13 8.93 -1.63 0.02
CA ASN A 13 9.29 -3.05 0.19
C ASN A 13 10.69 -3.22 0.79
N ILE A 14 11.64 -2.39 0.37
CA ILE A 14 12.99 -2.37 0.96
C ILE A 14 12.90 -2.06 2.46
N ARG A 15 12.13 -1.05 2.85
CA ARG A 15 11.95 -0.68 4.27
C ARG A 15 11.26 -1.78 5.07
N TYR A 16 10.24 -2.42 4.49
CA TYR A 16 9.59 -3.57 5.10
C TYR A 16 10.59 -4.71 5.35
N SER A 17 11.39 -5.06 4.34
CA SER A 17 12.40 -6.11 4.43
C SER A 17 13.50 -5.76 5.43
N LEU A 18 14.00 -4.53 5.42
CA LEU A 18 15.00 -4.06 6.40
C LEU A 18 14.48 -4.09 7.84
N SER A 19 13.19 -3.77 8.04
CA SER A 19 12.57 -3.85 9.37
C SER A 19 12.55 -5.29 9.88
N ASN A 20 12.24 -6.26 9.03
CA ASN A 20 12.28 -7.68 9.38
C ASN A 20 13.71 -8.16 9.66
N ILE A 21 14.69 -7.76 8.84
CA ILE A 21 16.10 -8.11 9.05
C ILE A 21 16.60 -7.55 10.38
N ARG A 22 16.28 -6.31 10.69
CA ARG A 22 16.64 -5.69 11.98
C ARG A 22 16.03 -6.47 13.15
N TRP A 23 14.76 -6.81 13.06
CA TRP A 23 14.09 -7.61 14.06
C TRP A 23 14.78 -8.96 14.30
N PHE A 24 15.15 -9.69 13.23
CA PHE A 24 15.93 -10.93 13.36
C PHE A 24 17.31 -10.71 13.97
N SER A 25 17.99 -9.63 13.59
CA SER A 25 19.30 -9.27 14.15
C SER A 25 19.23 -9.06 15.66
N ASP A 26 18.21 -8.33 16.13
CA ASP A 26 18.01 -8.06 17.57
C ASP A 26 17.73 -9.36 18.36
N ILE A 27 16.96 -10.29 17.78
CA ILE A 27 16.74 -11.62 18.36
C ILE A 27 18.05 -12.39 18.49
N LEU A 28 18.85 -12.43 17.40
CA LEU A 28 20.13 -13.15 17.41
C LEU A 28 21.13 -12.54 18.40
N GLN A 29 21.19 -11.22 18.49
CA GLN A 29 22.05 -10.53 19.43
C GLN A 29 21.64 -10.85 20.88
N SER A 30 20.35 -10.78 21.22
CA SER A 30 19.84 -11.14 22.52
C SER A 30 20.16 -12.58 22.89
N ALA A 31 20.03 -13.51 21.94
CA ALA A 31 20.38 -14.92 22.16
C ALA A 31 21.88 -15.14 22.38
N ARG A 32 22.75 -14.36 21.72
CA ARG A 32 24.21 -14.43 21.91
C ARG A 32 24.64 -13.88 23.26
N GLU A 33 24.04 -12.77 23.70
CA GLU A 33 24.42 -12.10 24.94
C GLU A 33 23.95 -12.84 26.19
N SER A 34 22.78 -13.44 26.15
CA SER A 34 22.15 -14.07 27.30
C SER A 34 22.14 -15.59 27.28
N GLY A 35 22.53 -16.19 26.16
CA GLY A 35 22.38 -17.64 25.94
C GLY A 35 20.91 -18.11 25.83
N ILE A 36 19.98 -17.20 26.03
CA ILE A 36 18.54 -17.44 26.03
C ILE A 36 17.88 -16.28 25.29
N ILE A 37 16.79 -16.57 24.56
CA ILE A 37 15.90 -15.52 24.07
C ILE A 37 15.06 -15.05 25.26
N ASN A 38 15.48 -13.95 25.89
CA ASN A 38 14.88 -13.42 27.12
C ASN A 38 13.48 -12.85 26.95
N ARG A 39 12.97 -12.76 25.72
CA ARG A 39 11.63 -12.30 25.42
C ARG A 39 10.84 -13.41 24.72
N PRO A 40 9.56 -13.58 25.07
CA PRO A 40 8.68 -14.39 24.27
C PRO A 40 8.70 -13.94 22.82
N PHE A 41 8.62 -14.86 21.87
CA PHE A 41 8.68 -14.54 20.43
C PHE A 41 7.63 -13.50 20.00
N ASN A 42 6.46 -13.53 20.61
CA ASN A 42 5.40 -12.56 20.42
C ASN A 42 5.74 -11.14 20.91
N ALA A 43 6.64 -10.97 21.86
CA ALA A 43 7.08 -9.64 22.30
C ALA A 43 8.01 -8.95 21.27
N TRP A 44 8.67 -9.73 20.42
CA TRP A 44 9.48 -9.20 19.31
C TRP A 44 8.62 -8.72 18.15
N SER A 45 7.43 -9.31 17.96
CA SER A 45 6.46 -8.83 16.98
C SER A 45 5.86 -7.47 17.32
N SER A 46 6.10 -6.95 18.53
CA SER A 46 5.67 -5.60 18.95
C SER A 46 6.68 -4.48 18.64
N GLU A 47 7.71 -4.77 17.85
CA GLU A 47 8.64 -3.75 17.33
C GLU A 47 7.89 -2.67 16.57
N SER A 48 8.07 -1.40 16.97
CA SER A 48 7.24 -0.30 16.46
C SER A 48 7.32 -0.10 14.95
N CYS A 49 8.51 -0.29 14.37
CA CYS A 49 8.68 -0.16 12.92
C CYS A 49 7.99 -1.31 12.15
N ILE A 50 7.99 -2.52 12.69
CA ILE A 50 7.31 -3.68 12.10
C ILE A 50 5.80 -3.49 12.16
N LEU A 51 5.27 -3.10 13.32
CA LEU A 51 3.84 -2.84 13.49
C LEU A 51 3.36 -1.75 12.53
N LYS A 52 4.12 -0.65 12.38
CA LYS A 52 3.84 0.39 11.40
C LYS A 52 3.76 -0.17 9.98
N MET A 53 4.78 -0.92 9.56
CA MET A 53 4.84 -1.44 8.20
C MET A 53 3.75 -2.48 7.94
N GLN A 54 3.43 -3.30 8.93
CA GLN A 54 2.33 -4.26 8.85
C GLN A 54 0.99 -3.55 8.72
N PHE A 55 0.75 -2.51 9.50
CA PHE A 55 -0.46 -1.70 9.42
C PHE A 55 -0.61 -1.07 8.03
N LEU A 56 0.44 -0.43 7.52
CA LEU A 56 0.45 0.22 6.20
C LEU A 56 0.29 -0.78 5.04
N ARG A 57 0.61 -2.04 5.24
CA ARG A 57 0.39 -3.09 4.24
C ARG A 57 -1.10 -3.44 4.06
N GLY A 58 -1.95 -3.09 5.02
CA GLY A 58 -3.37 -3.41 4.98
C GLY A 58 -3.67 -4.80 5.54
N PHE A 59 -3.50 -4.97 6.85
CA PHE A 59 -3.71 -6.27 7.53
C PHE A 59 -5.14 -6.80 7.46
N GLY A 60 -6.13 -5.95 7.25
CA GLY A 60 -7.51 -6.35 7.04
C GLY A 60 -7.80 -6.96 5.67
N ALA A 61 -6.86 -6.84 4.75
CA ALA A 61 -7.02 -7.22 3.35
C ALA A 61 -6.76 -8.71 3.05
N ASN A 62 -7.04 -9.62 3.98
CA ASN A 62 -7.25 -11.02 3.63
C ASN A 62 -8.61 -11.24 2.94
N GLN A 63 -9.35 -10.16 2.72
CA GLN A 63 -10.64 -10.19 2.04
C GLN A 63 -10.40 -10.12 0.53
N ILE A 64 -10.53 -11.26 -0.11
CA ILE A 64 -10.64 -11.34 -1.57
C ILE A 64 -12.10 -11.08 -1.91
N ILE A 65 -12.39 -9.96 -2.59
CA ILE A 65 -13.72 -9.66 -3.09
C ILE A 65 -13.73 -9.92 -4.58
N SER A 66 -14.50 -10.92 -5.01
CA SER A 66 -14.55 -11.33 -6.42
C SER A 66 -15.15 -10.26 -7.29
N SER A 67 -16.24 -9.63 -6.84
CA SER A 67 -16.91 -8.54 -7.56
C SER A 67 -17.67 -7.64 -6.59
N ALA A 68 -17.63 -6.34 -6.88
CA ALA A 68 -18.43 -5.33 -6.22
C ALA A 68 -19.32 -4.63 -7.25
N SER A 69 -20.54 -4.26 -6.86
CA SER A 69 -21.41 -3.46 -7.71
C SER A 69 -20.99 -2.00 -7.75
N GLU A 70 -20.49 -1.50 -6.63
CA GLU A 70 -20.06 -0.11 -6.47
C GLU A 70 -19.07 0.00 -5.32
N ILE A 71 -18.26 1.06 -5.34
CA ILE A 71 -17.46 1.49 -4.19
C ILE A 71 -17.90 2.87 -3.71
N GLY A 72 -17.81 3.12 -2.41
CA GLY A 72 -18.03 4.44 -1.82
C GLY A 72 -16.81 5.36 -1.94
N ILE A 73 -16.93 6.55 -1.36
CA ILE A 73 -15.78 7.42 -1.14
C ILE A 73 -15.00 6.88 0.06
N ALA A 74 -13.69 6.78 -0.08
CA ALA A 74 -12.85 6.35 1.01
C ALA A 74 -12.89 7.36 2.18
N THR A 75 -13.04 6.84 3.39
CA THR A 75 -12.88 7.62 4.61
C THR A 75 -11.47 7.44 5.14
N SER A 76 -10.94 8.48 5.79
CA SER A 76 -9.61 8.40 6.40
C SER A 76 -9.67 8.83 7.85
N ASP A 77 -8.92 8.12 8.67
CA ASP A 77 -8.61 8.49 10.04
C ASP A 77 -7.13 8.26 10.29
N TYR A 78 -6.63 8.70 11.42
CA TYR A 78 -5.27 8.37 11.81
C TYR A 78 -5.27 7.47 13.04
N GLU A 79 -4.34 6.53 13.01
CA GLU A 79 -4.06 5.65 14.14
C GLU A 79 -2.70 5.96 14.73
N VAL A 80 -2.56 5.73 16.04
CA VAL A 80 -1.27 5.81 16.73
C VAL A 80 -0.80 4.39 17.02
N ILE A 81 0.18 3.94 16.26
CA ILE A 81 0.82 2.64 16.45
C ILE A 81 1.92 2.80 17.49
N THR A 82 1.69 2.24 18.66
CA THR A 82 2.66 2.20 19.74
C THR A 82 3.37 0.85 19.76
N GLY A 83 4.68 0.89 19.72
CA GLY A 83 5.50 -0.31 19.80
C GLY A 83 6.81 -0.03 20.55
N TYR A 84 7.58 -1.10 20.71
CA TYR A 84 8.90 -1.03 21.34
C TYR A 84 9.96 -0.79 20.25
N ASP A 85 10.89 0.10 20.50
CA ASP A 85 12.10 0.26 19.69
C ASP A 85 13.24 -0.49 20.41
N GLY A 86 13.51 -1.70 19.96
CA GLY A 86 14.50 -2.60 20.57
C GLY A 86 15.90 -2.01 20.63
N TYR A 87 16.26 -1.24 19.61
CA TYR A 87 17.57 -0.61 19.52
C TYR A 87 17.74 0.52 20.53
N LEU A 88 16.70 1.34 20.73
CA LEU A 88 16.73 2.47 21.66
C LEU A 88 16.20 2.12 23.05
N HIS A 89 15.72 0.91 23.27
CA HIS A 89 15.07 0.46 24.50
C HIS A 89 13.93 1.39 24.97
N LYS A 90 13.19 1.96 24.02
CA LYS A 90 12.12 2.93 24.28
C LYS A 90 10.83 2.53 23.58
N SER A 91 9.71 2.89 24.18
CA SER A 91 8.44 2.91 23.48
C SER A 91 8.46 4.01 22.43
N ARG A 92 7.95 3.72 21.25
CA ARG A 92 7.86 4.65 20.13
C ARG A 92 6.47 4.64 19.55
N GLU A 93 5.99 5.83 19.24
CA GLU A 93 4.71 6.02 18.60
C GLU A 93 4.91 6.44 17.15
N HIS A 94 4.09 5.88 16.26
CA HIS A 94 4.00 6.28 14.87
C HIS A 94 2.56 6.68 14.56
N ARG A 95 2.38 7.89 14.09
CA ARG A 95 1.09 8.31 13.53
C ARG A 95 0.99 7.82 12.10
N VAL A 96 -0.02 7.02 11.80
CA VAL A 96 -0.28 6.45 10.49
C VAL A 96 -1.71 6.74 10.06
N TYR A 97 -1.93 6.90 8.76
CA TYR A 97 -3.29 7.11 8.23
C TYR A 97 -3.86 5.80 7.73
N GLU A 98 -5.05 5.49 8.18
CA GLU A 98 -5.88 4.40 7.71
C GLU A 98 -6.89 4.94 6.69
N TYR A 99 -7.12 4.14 5.65
CA TYR A 99 -8.12 4.43 4.64
C TYR A 99 -9.06 3.24 4.51
N VAL A 100 -10.35 3.49 4.71
CA VAL A 100 -11.41 2.50 4.62
C VAL A 100 -12.30 2.83 3.44
N LEU A 101 -12.46 1.85 2.55
CA LEU A 101 -13.26 1.93 1.35
C LEU A 101 -14.56 1.15 1.55
N PRO A 102 -15.72 1.81 1.56
CA PRO A 102 -17.00 1.11 1.53
C PRO A 102 -17.17 0.38 0.19
N VAL A 103 -17.37 -0.92 0.23
CA VAL A 103 -17.59 -1.80 -0.93
C VAL A 103 -18.99 -2.37 -0.85
N PHE A 104 -19.78 -2.18 -1.91
CA PHE A 104 -21.16 -2.65 -2.00
C PHE A 104 -21.23 -3.91 -2.86
N GLU A 105 -21.83 -4.97 -2.33
CA GLU A 105 -22.13 -6.18 -3.09
C GLU A 105 -23.33 -5.98 -4.04
N HIS A 106 -23.57 -6.93 -4.92
CA HIS A 106 -24.54 -6.80 -6.01
C HIS A 106 -25.96 -6.45 -5.58
N ASP A 107 -26.40 -6.87 -4.41
CA ASP A 107 -27.73 -6.59 -3.89
C ASP A 107 -27.82 -5.31 -3.06
N LYS A 108 -26.68 -4.61 -2.85
CA LYS A 108 -26.50 -3.43 -2.00
C LYS A 108 -26.99 -3.61 -0.56
N SER A 109 -27.37 -4.84 -0.18
CA SER A 109 -27.83 -5.16 1.18
C SER A 109 -26.65 -5.27 2.15
N ASN A 110 -25.47 -5.50 1.61
CA ASN A 110 -24.27 -5.70 2.41
C ASN A 110 -23.18 -4.71 2.01
N THR A 111 -22.63 -4.01 3.00
CA THR A 111 -21.49 -3.11 2.84
C THR A 111 -20.31 -3.70 3.55
N ILE A 112 -19.23 -3.89 2.82
CA ILE A 112 -17.96 -4.37 3.35
C ILE A 112 -17.05 -3.17 3.54
N GLU A 113 -16.53 -2.99 4.75
CA GLU A 113 -15.46 -2.03 5.00
C GLU A 113 -14.13 -2.65 4.60
N TYR A 114 -13.61 -2.19 3.47
CA TYR A 114 -12.34 -2.67 2.94
C TYR A 114 -11.20 -1.73 3.34
N ARG A 115 -10.26 -2.23 4.13
CA ARG A 115 -9.09 -1.47 4.56
C ARG A 115 -8.02 -1.48 3.48
N LEU A 116 -7.73 -0.31 2.93
CA LEU A 116 -6.71 -0.12 1.91
C LEU A 116 -5.29 -0.18 2.48
N GLY A 117 -4.37 -0.75 1.72
CA GLY A 117 -2.97 -0.82 2.10
C GLY A 117 -2.02 -0.87 0.91
N ALA A 118 -0.73 -0.83 1.18
CA ALA A 118 0.30 -0.94 0.14
C ALA A 118 0.18 -2.22 -0.69
N ARG A 119 -0.43 -3.27 -0.12
CA ARG A 119 -0.71 -4.51 -0.84
C ARG A 119 -1.60 -4.28 -2.06
N ASP A 120 -2.63 -3.43 -1.95
CA ASP A 120 -3.52 -3.13 -3.09
C ASP A 120 -2.75 -2.55 -4.27
N ILE A 121 -1.80 -1.67 -3.99
CA ILE A 121 -0.94 -1.07 -5.01
C ILE A 121 0.00 -2.12 -5.61
N LEU A 122 0.62 -2.96 -4.78
CA LEU A 122 1.55 -3.99 -5.23
C LEU A 122 0.88 -5.03 -6.12
N GLU A 123 -0.28 -5.55 -5.68
CA GLU A 123 -1.05 -6.55 -6.44
C GLU A 123 -1.62 -5.96 -7.73
N TYR A 124 -2.08 -4.70 -7.69
CA TYR A 124 -2.52 -4.00 -8.89
C TYR A 124 -1.43 -3.90 -9.96
N ILE A 125 -0.25 -3.40 -9.59
CA ILE A 125 0.88 -3.27 -10.52
C ILE A 125 1.26 -4.64 -11.08
N ALA A 126 1.38 -5.66 -10.22
CA ALA A 126 1.74 -7.00 -10.62
C ALA A 126 0.72 -7.60 -11.59
N TYR A 127 -0.58 -7.42 -11.30
CA TYR A 127 -1.68 -7.86 -12.15
C TYR A 127 -1.65 -7.17 -13.52
N LYS A 128 -1.56 -5.83 -13.56
CA LYS A 128 -1.56 -5.08 -14.81
C LYS A 128 -0.38 -5.43 -15.71
N ILE A 129 0.83 -5.51 -15.17
CA ILE A 129 2.02 -5.89 -15.93
C ILE A 129 1.94 -7.35 -16.37
N GLY A 130 1.48 -8.25 -15.50
CA GLY A 130 1.30 -9.66 -15.82
C GLY A 130 0.27 -9.86 -16.92
N HIS A 131 -0.88 -9.22 -16.82
CA HIS A 131 -1.96 -9.35 -17.81
C HIS A 131 -1.60 -8.73 -19.18
N LYS A 132 -0.82 -7.64 -19.20
CA LYS A 132 -0.31 -7.05 -20.46
C LYS A 132 0.60 -8.01 -21.22
N ASN A 133 1.39 -8.81 -20.51
CA ASN A 133 2.37 -9.72 -21.12
C ASN A 133 1.83 -11.15 -21.30
N PHE A 134 0.91 -11.55 -20.45
CA PHE A 134 0.31 -12.89 -20.42
C PHE A 134 -1.20 -12.76 -20.22
N PRO A 135 -1.95 -12.36 -21.26
CA PRO A 135 -3.39 -12.22 -21.14
C PRO A 135 -4.01 -13.59 -20.83
N ASP A 136 -4.53 -13.73 -19.63
CA ASP A 136 -5.27 -14.90 -19.19
C ASP A 136 -6.78 -14.58 -19.23
N GLU A 137 -7.58 -15.56 -19.65
CA GLU A 137 -9.03 -15.43 -19.66
C GLU A 137 -9.66 -15.51 -18.26
N SER A 138 -8.87 -15.91 -17.26
CA SER A 138 -9.35 -15.95 -15.89
C SER A 138 -9.61 -14.54 -15.34
N SER A 139 -10.84 -14.27 -14.95
CA SER A 139 -11.18 -12.99 -14.30
C SER A 139 -10.61 -12.95 -12.89
N ALA A 140 -9.53 -12.22 -12.70
CA ALA A 140 -9.01 -11.96 -11.36
C ALA A 140 -10.09 -11.28 -10.49
N PRO A 141 -10.14 -11.57 -9.18
CA PRO A 141 -10.97 -10.82 -8.24
C PRO A 141 -10.75 -9.31 -8.35
N GLN A 142 -11.79 -8.53 -8.08
CA GLN A 142 -11.64 -7.08 -8.12
C GLN A 142 -10.69 -6.57 -7.02
N PHE A 143 -10.77 -7.16 -5.85
CA PHE A 143 -9.86 -6.82 -4.75
C PHE A 143 -8.94 -8.01 -4.43
N PRO A 144 -7.62 -7.75 -4.32
CA PRO A 144 -6.92 -6.47 -4.41
C PRO A 144 -6.51 -6.04 -5.83
N TYR A 145 -6.72 -6.85 -6.85
CA TYR A 145 -6.07 -6.73 -8.17
C TYR A 145 -6.54 -5.53 -9.01
N LYS A 146 -7.78 -5.08 -8.84
CA LYS A 146 -8.38 -3.97 -9.61
C LYS A 146 -8.79 -2.80 -8.70
N THR A 147 -8.37 -2.81 -7.43
CA THR A 147 -8.73 -1.80 -6.43
C THR A 147 -8.38 -0.39 -6.91
N ILE A 148 -7.21 -0.21 -7.49
CA ILE A 148 -6.74 1.10 -7.98
C ILE A 148 -7.58 1.59 -9.16
N ASP A 149 -7.97 0.73 -10.09
CA ASP A 149 -8.88 1.11 -11.19
C ASP A 149 -10.21 1.61 -10.66
N LEU A 150 -10.81 0.89 -9.69
CA LEU A 150 -12.07 1.28 -9.08
C LEU A 150 -11.97 2.64 -8.39
N ILE A 151 -10.87 2.88 -7.67
CA ILE A 151 -10.62 4.15 -7.00
C ILE A 151 -10.46 5.26 -8.04
N PHE A 152 -9.63 5.09 -9.07
CA PHE A 152 -9.46 6.10 -10.13
C PHE A 152 -10.79 6.45 -10.79
N ASN A 153 -11.60 5.46 -11.15
CA ASN A 153 -12.92 5.67 -11.72
C ASN A 153 -13.85 6.44 -10.76
N LYS A 154 -13.84 6.09 -9.47
CA LYS A 154 -14.65 6.80 -8.46
C LYS A 154 -14.28 8.27 -8.28
N TYR A 155 -13.02 8.62 -8.55
CA TYR A 155 -12.49 9.99 -8.42
C TYR A 155 -12.44 10.76 -9.75
N GLY A 156 -13.12 10.27 -10.80
CA GLY A 156 -13.26 10.95 -12.09
C GLY A 156 -12.01 10.86 -12.97
N LEU A 157 -11.27 9.78 -12.85
CA LEU A 157 -10.04 9.50 -13.62
C LEU A 157 -10.19 8.21 -14.45
N GLU A 158 -11.41 7.92 -14.93
CA GLU A 158 -11.73 6.73 -15.72
C GLU A 158 -11.00 6.67 -17.06
N ASP A 159 -10.77 7.84 -17.68
CA ASP A 159 -10.11 7.95 -18.99
C ASP A 159 -8.57 7.91 -18.92
N VAL A 160 -7.99 7.83 -17.71
CA VAL A 160 -6.55 7.76 -17.53
C VAL A 160 -6.03 6.38 -17.94
N SER A 161 -5.02 6.35 -18.81
CA SER A 161 -4.44 5.11 -19.33
C SER A 161 -3.81 4.23 -18.22
N ASP A 162 -3.79 2.92 -18.45
CA ASP A 162 -3.16 1.97 -17.53
C ASP A 162 -1.69 2.29 -17.25
N ASP A 163 -0.94 2.72 -18.25
CA ASP A 163 0.48 3.04 -18.07
C ASP A 163 0.67 4.24 -17.11
N ILE A 164 -0.20 5.23 -17.17
CA ILE A 164 -0.20 6.37 -16.23
C ILE A 164 -0.62 5.91 -14.83
N ARG A 165 -1.67 5.09 -14.73
CA ARG A 165 -2.13 4.55 -13.44
C ARG A 165 -1.04 3.73 -12.75
N ILE A 166 -0.32 2.88 -13.51
CA ILE A 166 0.82 2.10 -13.01
C ILE A 166 1.93 3.02 -12.54
N CYS A 167 2.28 4.05 -13.31
CA CYS A 167 3.31 5.04 -12.94
C CYS A 167 2.97 5.73 -11.61
N ILE A 168 1.73 6.18 -11.43
CA ILE A 168 1.27 6.82 -10.20
C ILE A 168 1.29 5.82 -9.04
N ALA A 169 0.79 4.61 -9.24
CA ALA A 169 0.78 3.55 -8.26
C ALA A 169 2.20 3.19 -7.79
N GLU A 170 3.13 3.03 -8.73
CA GLU A 170 4.55 2.81 -8.43
C GLU A 170 5.12 3.96 -7.60
N ARG A 171 4.84 5.21 -8.00
CA ARG A 171 5.34 6.38 -7.27
C ARG A 171 4.83 6.44 -5.83
N CYS A 172 3.61 5.98 -5.57
CA CYS A 172 3.09 5.89 -4.20
C CYS A 172 3.98 5.00 -3.32
N LEU A 173 4.53 3.91 -3.85
CA LEU A 173 5.38 2.98 -3.12
C LEU A 173 6.78 3.51 -2.79
N TYR A 174 7.17 4.67 -3.30
CA TYR A 174 8.36 5.39 -2.85
C TYR A 174 8.12 6.23 -1.58
N ASN A 175 6.90 6.26 -1.08
CA ASN A 175 6.54 6.97 0.14
C ASN A 175 6.37 6.02 1.33
N ASP A 176 6.56 6.56 2.53
CA ASP A 176 6.37 5.81 3.78
C ASP A 176 4.93 5.35 4.00
N MET A 177 3.97 6.11 3.49
CA MET A 177 2.54 5.88 3.60
C MET A 177 1.91 5.92 2.20
N PRO A 178 2.02 4.84 1.42
CA PRO A 178 1.63 4.81 0.00
C PRO A 178 0.18 5.23 -0.26
N ILE A 179 -0.76 4.70 0.51
CA ILE A 179 -2.19 5.02 0.36
C ILE A 179 -2.46 6.48 0.74
N HIS A 180 -1.83 6.98 1.81
CA HIS A 180 -1.99 8.38 2.18
C HIS A 180 -1.47 9.31 1.08
N PHE A 181 -0.35 8.99 0.46
CA PHE A 181 0.17 9.75 -0.68
C PHE A 181 -0.80 9.72 -1.87
N LEU A 182 -1.35 8.56 -2.22
CA LEU A 182 -2.35 8.43 -3.29
C LEU A 182 -3.54 9.37 -3.06
N PHE A 183 -4.11 9.36 -1.87
CA PHE A 183 -5.29 10.18 -1.59
C PHE A 183 -4.96 11.67 -1.41
N SER A 184 -3.92 12.02 -0.65
CA SER A 184 -3.62 13.41 -0.33
C SER A 184 -2.96 14.18 -1.46
N ALA A 185 -2.01 13.56 -2.18
CA ALA A 185 -1.23 14.23 -3.22
C ALA A 185 -1.82 14.08 -4.63
N VAL A 186 -2.56 12.99 -4.89
CA VAL A 186 -3.08 12.69 -6.23
C VAL A 186 -4.58 12.96 -6.29
N LEU A 187 -5.37 12.21 -5.52
CA LEU A 187 -6.83 12.17 -5.68
C LEU A 187 -7.55 13.39 -5.09
N SER A 188 -7.01 14.00 -4.04
CA SER A 188 -7.57 15.21 -3.43
C SER A 188 -7.04 16.51 -4.06
N ASN A 189 -6.07 16.43 -4.97
CA ASN A 189 -5.49 17.59 -5.63
C ASN A 189 -6.12 17.76 -7.03
N ASP A 190 -7.07 18.71 -7.15
CA ASP A 190 -7.79 18.95 -8.39
C ASP A 190 -6.89 19.50 -9.51
N ASP A 191 -5.84 20.25 -9.20
CA ASP A 191 -4.88 20.70 -10.17
C ASP A 191 -4.06 19.54 -10.72
N PHE A 192 -3.65 18.64 -9.85
CA PHE A 192 -2.92 17.45 -10.26
C PHE A 192 -3.80 16.48 -11.05
N LYS A 193 -5.07 16.30 -10.67
CA LYS A 193 -6.03 15.50 -11.48
C LYS A 193 -6.19 16.07 -12.88
N ARG A 194 -6.37 17.40 -13.01
CA ARG A 194 -6.42 18.05 -14.32
C ARG A 194 -5.13 17.88 -15.11
N TYR A 195 -4.00 17.93 -14.44
CA TYR A 195 -2.70 17.68 -15.07
C TYR A 195 -2.60 16.24 -15.60
N ILE A 196 -2.99 15.24 -14.81
CA ILE A 196 -2.99 13.82 -15.22
C ILE A 196 -3.84 13.61 -16.48
N VAL A 197 -5.07 14.13 -16.50
CA VAL A 197 -5.99 13.95 -17.64
C VAL A 197 -5.47 14.60 -18.92
N ASN A 198 -4.73 15.72 -18.81
CA ASN A 198 -4.25 16.49 -19.97
C ASN A 198 -2.78 16.20 -20.35
N SER A 199 -2.12 15.26 -19.71
CA SER A 199 -0.71 14.95 -19.94
C SER A 199 -0.52 13.54 -20.51
N ASP A 200 0.55 13.38 -21.28
CA ASP A 200 1.01 12.06 -21.69
C ASP A 200 1.84 11.38 -20.57
N TYR A 201 2.14 10.10 -20.80
CA TYR A 201 2.90 9.28 -19.85
C TYR A 201 4.26 9.91 -19.49
N GLU A 202 4.99 10.43 -20.48
CA GLU A 202 6.35 10.96 -20.27
C GLU A 202 6.34 12.19 -19.34
N ARG A 203 5.37 13.06 -19.50
CA ARG A 203 5.20 14.23 -18.62
C ARG A 203 4.84 13.83 -17.19
N ILE A 204 3.92 12.88 -17.03
CA ILE A 204 3.53 12.37 -15.72
C ILE A 204 4.74 11.71 -15.04
N TYR A 205 5.45 10.84 -15.76
CA TYR A 205 6.63 10.17 -15.26
C TYR A 205 7.70 11.16 -14.77
N ASN A 206 8.04 12.17 -15.57
CA ASN A 206 9.01 13.18 -15.21
C ASN A 206 8.56 14.04 -14.02
N CYS A 207 7.29 14.41 -13.96
CA CYS A 207 6.70 15.11 -12.81
C CYS A 207 6.84 14.29 -11.53
N MET A 208 6.49 13.02 -11.60
CA MET A 208 6.58 12.10 -10.45
C MET A 208 8.03 11.86 -9.99
N LEU A 209 8.99 11.80 -10.91
CA LEU A 209 10.41 11.66 -10.58
C LEU A 209 10.98 12.92 -9.91
N SER A 210 10.60 14.09 -10.35
CA SER A 210 11.11 15.36 -9.79
C SER A 210 10.64 15.63 -8.36
N GLY A 211 9.65 14.90 -7.88
CA GLY A 211 9.05 15.13 -6.56
C GLY A 211 8.24 16.43 -6.47
N VAL A 212 8.06 17.10 -7.60
CA VAL A 212 7.23 18.31 -7.69
C VAL A 212 5.78 17.85 -7.78
N THR A 213 5.04 18.04 -6.71
CA THR A 213 3.58 18.12 -6.79
C THR A 213 3.25 19.50 -7.39
N VAL A 214 2.67 19.50 -8.56
CA VAL A 214 2.20 20.71 -9.25
C VAL A 214 1.16 21.45 -8.43
#